data_5feb1375a8fc06b2b8b587e7804a65d3
#
_entry.id   5feb1375a8fc06b2b8b587e7804a65d3
#
_cell.length_a   1.000
_cell.length_b   1.000
_cell.length_c   1.000
_cell.angle_alpha   90.00
_cell.angle_beta   90.00
_cell.angle_gamma   90.00
#
_symmetry.space_group_name_H-M   'P 1'
#
loop_
_entity.id
_entity.type
_entity.pdbx_description
1 polymer ?
#
loop_
_entity_poly.entity_id
_entity_poly.type
_entity_poly.pdbx_seq_one_letter_code
_entity_poly.pdbx_strand_id
1 'polypeptide(L)'
;MERQSSFRTARIEKQVSFNEAIEKQPSFRGAMEKQKSFRGLMEKQKSFRIVMEKQLSFIGGGSSERRKSKESPGKRGDSQLHLAARAGNLARVKEIVGNCNTSTSSSDAIGLLMSKTNQEGETPLYASAENGHAIVVREMLKHMDLQSASIAARNGYDPFHIAVRQGHLDVLKELLQVFPNLAMTTDLSNSTALHTAATQGHIEIVDLLLETDSNLAKIARNNGKTVLHSAARMGHLEVVKSLLSKDPTAAFRTDLKGQTALHMAVKGQNEEIVLELIKRDPSVLAVEDNKGNTALHIATRKGRLENVRCLLSIEGININAINKSGETPFDIAEKFGSSELVSVLKEAGAINSGKPANPAKQLKQTVSDIKHDVQSQLQQTRQTVVRVNKIAKNLKKLHISGLNNAINSATIVAVLIATVAFAAIFTVPGQYVEDKTPGYTLGQAHIAKNAAFIIFFVFDSLALFISLAVVVVQTSVVVIEQKAKKQLVFVINKLMWLACLFISIAFISLTYVVVGSQSRWLAVYATVIGSTIMLTTIGSMCYCVILHRMEESKYRNIRKAESRSRSFSTSVASEHEILNSEYKRMYAL
;
A
#
# COMPACT_ATOMS: atom_id res chain seq x y z
N MET A 1 34.37 46.36 23.62
CA MET A 1 33.81 45.82 22.35
C MET A 1 34.52 44.56 21.86
N GLU A 2 35.76 44.31 22.15
CA GLU A 2 36.51 43.11 21.68
C GLU A 2 36.12 41.78 22.35
N ARG A 3 35.59 41.75 23.55
CA ARG A 3 35.17 40.49 24.23
C ARG A 3 33.85 39.89 23.70
N GLN A 4 33.00 40.68 23.04
CA GLN A 4 31.74 40.16 22.47
C GLN A 4 31.92 39.60 21.04
N SER A 5 32.94 40.01 20.29
CA SER A 5 33.25 39.45 18.98
C SER A 5 33.88 38.05 19.07
N SER A 6 34.73 37.81 20.07
CA SER A 6 35.38 36.52 20.31
C SER A 6 34.39 35.41 20.70
N PHE A 7 33.31 35.72 21.44
CA PHE A 7 32.26 34.74 21.79
C PHE A 7 31.36 34.41 20.61
N ARG A 8 31.16 35.32 19.65
CA ARG A 8 30.38 35.05 18.44
C ARG A 8 31.13 34.16 17.45
N THR A 9 32.43 34.40 17.25
CA THR A 9 33.25 33.56 16.37
C THR A 9 33.41 32.15 16.90
N ALA A 10 33.66 31.96 18.19
CA ALA A 10 33.74 30.63 18.81
C ALA A 10 32.41 29.84 18.77
N ARG A 11 31.27 30.53 18.74
CA ARG A 11 29.92 29.88 18.62
C ARG A 11 29.64 29.48 17.19
N ILE A 12 30.08 30.24 16.20
CA ILE A 12 29.92 29.93 14.77
C ILE A 12 30.85 28.76 14.40
N GLU A 13 32.11 28.75 14.87
CA GLU A 13 33.02 27.63 14.64
C GLU A 13 32.53 26.31 15.27
N LYS A 14 31.94 26.32 16.48
CA LYS A 14 31.32 25.16 17.08
C LYS A 14 30.06 24.69 16.33
N GLN A 15 29.31 25.61 15.73
CA GLN A 15 28.11 25.26 14.96
C GLN A 15 28.46 24.71 13.58
N VAL A 16 29.52 25.20 12.95
CA VAL A 16 30.04 24.65 11.69
C VAL A 16 30.65 23.26 11.91
N SER A 17 31.44 23.07 12.97
CA SER A 17 32.01 21.76 13.32
C SER A 17 30.96 20.74 13.72
N PHE A 18 29.83 21.16 14.31
CA PHE A 18 28.70 20.29 14.64
C PHE A 18 27.92 19.86 13.39
N ASN A 19 27.73 20.76 12.42
CA ASN A 19 27.07 20.43 11.16
C ASN A 19 27.95 19.54 10.27
N GLU A 20 29.26 19.76 10.21
CA GLU A 20 30.21 18.88 9.53
C GLU A 20 30.30 17.47 10.20
N ALA A 21 30.13 17.41 11.52
CA ALA A 21 30.10 16.14 12.24
C ALA A 21 28.79 15.34 11.96
N ILE A 22 27.66 16.03 11.73
CA ILE A 22 26.38 15.40 11.34
C ILE A 22 26.43 14.89 9.90
N GLU A 23 27.07 15.62 8.96
CA GLU A 23 27.24 15.15 7.58
C GLU A 23 28.21 13.96 7.46
N LYS A 24 29.15 13.83 8.38
CA LYS A 24 30.10 12.69 8.43
C LYS A 24 29.57 11.46 9.16
N GLN A 25 28.35 11.50 9.73
CA GLN A 25 27.77 10.31 10.35
C GLN A 25 27.33 9.28 9.30
N PRO A 26 27.84 8.04 9.34
CA PRO A 26 27.51 6.99 8.36
C PRO A 26 26.02 6.62 8.32
N SER A 27 25.26 6.98 9.35
CA SER A 27 23.81 6.70 9.46
C SER A 27 22.95 7.55 8.52
N PHE A 28 23.35 8.78 8.21
CA PHE A 28 22.57 9.67 7.34
C PHE A 28 22.81 9.37 5.85
N ARG A 29 24.06 9.07 5.49
CA ARG A 29 24.40 8.62 4.13
C ARG A 29 23.76 7.27 3.80
N GLY A 30 23.72 6.34 4.77
CA GLY A 30 23.04 5.05 4.63
C GLY A 30 21.52 5.15 4.50
N ALA A 31 20.88 6.18 5.05
CA ALA A 31 19.44 6.40 4.89
C ALA A 31 19.09 6.91 3.49
N MET A 32 19.88 7.81 2.92
CA MET A 32 19.70 8.30 1.55
C MET A 32 20.03 7.26 0.47
N GLU A 33 21.04 6.43 0.67
CA GLU A 33 21.34 5.30 -0.21
C GLU A 33 20.27 4.20 -0.13
N LYS A 34 19.72 3.94 1.06
CA LYS A 34 18.59 3.01 1.23
C LYS A 34 17.33 3.48 0.50
N GLN A 35 17.05 4.77 0.46
CA GLN A 35 15.90 5.32 -0.27
C GLN A 35 16.09 5.22 -1.79
N LYS A 36 17.30 5.43 -2.31
CA LYS A 36 17.65 5.20 -3.72
C LYS A 36 17.62 3.71 -4.09
N SER A 37 18.12 2.83 -3.22
CA SER A 37 18.09 1.38 -3.40
C SER A 37 16.67 0.83 -3.40
N PHE A 38 15.79 1.33 -2.51
CA PHE A 38 14.39 0.89 -2.45
C PHE A 38 13.59 1.32 -3.68
N ARG A 39 13.87 2.51 -4.23
CA ARG A 39 13.25 2.99 -5.46
C ARG A 39 13.70 2.17 -6.68
N GLY A 40 14.99 1.81 -6.75
CA GLY A 40 15.52 0.93 -7.80
C GLY A 40 14.99 -0.52 -7.71
N LEU A 41 14.69 -1.01 -6.51
CA LEU A 41 14.10 -2.34 -6.30
C LEU A 41 12.64 -2.39 -6.77
N MET A 42 11.88 -1.32 -6.51
CA MET A 42 10.49 -1.17 -6.97
C MET A 42 10.38 -1.05 -8.49
N GLU A 43 11.34 -0.36 -9.14
CA GLU A 43 11.38 -0.28 -10.61
C GLU A 43 11.77 -1.62 -11.25
N LYS A 44 12.72 -2.36 -10.68
CA LYS A 44 13.08 -3.71 -11.13
C LYS A 44 11.94 -4.71 -10.95
N GLN A 45 11.15 -4.61 -9.89
CA GLN A 45 9.96 -5.45 -9.72
C GLN A 45 8.85 -5.13 -10.75
N LYS A 46 8.67 -3.86 -11.11
CA LYS A 46 7.76 -3.48 -12.21
C LYS A 46 8.23 -4.02 -13.55
N SER A 47 9.53 -3.90 -13.86
CA SER A 47 10.12 -4.43 -15.10
C SER A 47 10.01 -5.96 -15.19
N PHE A 48 10.25 -6.67 -14.10
CA PHE A 48 10.13 -8.13 -14.04
C PHE A 48 8.68 -8.60 -14.24
N ARG A 49 7.71 -7.87 -13.68
CA ARG A 49 6.28 -8.15 -13.87
C ARG A 49 5.83 -7.97 -15.32
N ILE A 50 6.32 -6.92 -15.99
CA ILE A 50 6.02 -6.63 -17.41
C ILE A 50 6.65 -7.70 -18.32
N VAL A 51 7.86 -8.18 -18.01
CA VAL A 51 8.53 -9.24 -18.77
C VAL A 51 7.82 -10.58 -18.61
N MET A 52 7.39 -10.93 -17.39
CA MET A 52 6.59 -12.14 -17.12
C MET A 52 5.21 -12.10 -17.78
N GLU A 53 4.53 -10.95 -17.78
CA GLU A 53 3.26 -10.81 -18.50
C GLU A 53 3.42 -10.93 -20.04
N LYS A 54 4.52 -10.42 -20.59
CA LYS A 54 4.83 -10.60 -22.04
C LYS A 54 5.22 -12.04 -22.40
N GLN A 55 5.93 -12.76 -21.55
CA GLN A 55 6.26 -14.17 -21.81
C GLN A 55 5.03 -15.09 -21.70
N LEU A 56 4.10 -14.82 -20.78
CA LEU A 56 2.85 -15.58 -20.67
C LEU A 56 1.88 -15.33 -21.84
N SER A 57 1.96 -14.17 -22.49
CA SER A 57 1.14 -13.87 -23.69
C SER A 57 1.65 -14.55 -24.98
N PHE A 58 2.90 -15.05 -25.01
CA PHE A 58 3.51 -15.67 -26.20
C PHE A 58 3.30 -17.19 -26.27
N ILE A 59 2.87 -17.84 -25.19
CA ILE A 59 2.68 -19.31 -25.11
C ILE A 59 1.21 -19.74 -25.34
N GLY A 60 0.29 -18.79 -25.52
CA GLY A 60 -1.15 -19.05 -25.65
C GLY A 60 -1.74 -18.77 -27.04
N GLY A 61 -1.13 -19.28 -28.10
CA GLY A 61 -1.74 -19.28 -29.43
C GLY A 61 -2.56 -20.55 -29.66
N GLY A 62 -3.89 -20.44 -29.59
CA GLY A 62 -4.79 -21.51 -30.04
C GLY A 62 -6.09 -21.60 -29.28
N SER A 63 -7.17 -21.31 -30.00
CA SER A 63 -8.59 -21.56 -29.73
C SER A 63 -9.37 -20.53 -28.88
N SER A 64 -10.37 -20.00 -29.57
CA SER A 64 -11.44 -19.17 -29.04
C SER A 64 -12.24 -19.87 -27.94
N GLU A 65 -11.94 -19.58 -26.69
CA GLU A 65 -12.88 -19.80 -25.59
C GLU A 65 -12.94 -18.56 -24.70
N ARG A 66 -14.17 -18.18 -24.36
CA ARG A 66 -14.65 -17.13 -23.49
C ARG A 66 -13.58 -16.61 -22.50
N ARG A 67 -13.22 -15.32 -22.61
CA ARG A 67 -12.49 -14.59 -21.57
C ARG A 67 -13.25 -14.73 -20.24
N LYS A 68 -12.80 -15.65 -19.40
CA LYS A 68 -13.11 -15.60 -17.96
C LYS A 68 -12.43 -14.34 -17.43
N SER A 69 -13.24 -13.34 -17.07
CA SER A 69 -12.77 -12.17 -16.33
C SER A 69 -11.99 -12.67 -15.10
N LYS A 70 -10.77 -12.16 -14.91
CA LYS A 70 -9.99 -12.40 -13.69
C LYS A 70 -10.82 -11.87 -12.52
N GLU A 71 -11.46 -12.76 -11.77
CA GLU A 71 -12.13 -12.41 -10.53
C GLU A 71 -11.09 -11.80 -9.59
N SER A 72 -11.29 -10.54 -9.21
CA SER A 72 -10.48 -9.92 -8.17
C SER A 72 -10.67 -10.69 -6.87
N PRO A 73 -9.61 -10.96 -6.10
CA PRO A 73 -9.71 -11.73 -4.87
C PRO A 73 -10.68 -11.04 -3.90
N GLY A 74 -11.77 -11.72 -3.54
CA GLY A 74 -12.79 -11.21 -2.63
C GLY A 74 -12.23 -10.83 -1.25
N LYS A 75 -12.93 -9.93 -0.56
CA LYS A 75 -12.64 -9.59 0.84
C LYS A 75 -13.23 -10.67 1.75
N ARG A 76 -12.71 -10.78 2.97
CA ARG A 76 -13.15 -11.81 3.92
C ARG A 76 -14.60 -11.60 4.32
N GLY A 77 -15.44 -12.62 4.13
CA GLY A 77 -16.89 -12.54 4.38
C GLY A 77 -17.70 -12.04 3.18
N ASP A 78 -17.09 -11.84 2.02
CA ASP A 78 -17.81 -11.52 0.78
C ASP A 78 -18.76 -12.67 0.42
N SER A 79 -20.04 -12.37 0.18
CA SER A 79 -21.02 -13.29 -0.40
C SER A 79 -20.77 -13.41 -1.91
N GLN A 80 -21.47 -14.35 -2.57
CA GLN A 80 -21.39 -14.46 -4.02
C GLN A 80 -21.79 -13.18 -4.75
N LEU A 81 -22.78 -12.44 -4.19
CA LEU A 81 -23.19 -11.14 -4.73
C LEU A 81 -22.09 -10.07 -4.57
N HIS A 82 -21.36 -10.04 -3.44
CA HIS A 82 -20.20 -9.15 -3.29
C HIS A 82 -19.13 -9.45 -4.33
N LEU A 83 -18.83 -10.72 -4.59
CA LEU A 83 -17.82 -11.10 -5.57
C LEU A 83 -18.24 -10.70 -6.99
N ALA A 84 -19.51 -10.96 -7.36
CA ALA A 84 -20.06 -10.57 -8.64
C ALA A 84 -20.08 -9.04 -8.83
N ALA A 85 -20.46 -8.29 -7.78
CA ALA A 85 -20.48 -6.84 -7.75
C ALA A 85 -19.08 -6.23 -7.88
N ARG A 86 -18.11 -6.78 -7.14
CA ARG A 86 -16.70 -6.35 -7.18
C ARG A 86 -16.03 -6.62 -8.53
N ALA A 87 -16.43 -7.71 -9.19
CA ALA A 87 -15.94 -8.08 -10.53
C ALA A 87 -16.67 -7.36 -11.68
N GLY A 88 -17.74 -6.62 -11.40
CA GLY A 88 -18.56 -5.97 -12.42
C GLY A 88 -19.37 -6.95 -13.28
N ASN A 89 -19.59 -8.18 -12.81
CA ASN A 89 -20.26 -9.23 -13.58
C ASN A 89 -21.78 -9.11 -13.49
N LEU A 90 -22.36 -8.28 -14.39
CA LEU A 90 -23.80 -8.04 -14.45
C LEU A 90 -24.62 -9.32 -14.64
N ALA A 91 -24.14 -10.24 -15.49
CA ALA A 91 -24.88 -11.49 -15.76
C ALA A 91 -25.03 -12.33 -14.48
N ARG A 92 -23.94 -12.42 -13.69
CA ARG A 92 -23.95 -13.15 -12.42
C ARG A 92 -24.80 -12.45 -11.35
N VAL A 93 -24.80 -11.12 -11.32
CA VAL A 93 -25.68 -10.34 -10.43
C VAL A 93 -27.14 -10.61 -10.75
N LYS A 94 -27.54 -10.54 -12.03
CA LYS A 94 -28.91 -10.85 -12.47
C LYS A 94 -29.32 -12.29 -12.17
N GLU A 95 -28.44 -13.24 -12.37
CA GLU A 95 -28.68 -14.66 -12.04
C GLU A 95 -28.94 -14.86 -10.54
N ILE A 96 -28.10 -14.24 -9.66
CA ILE A 96 -28.26 -14.36 -8.20
C ILE A 96 -29.57 -13.71 -7.74
N VAL A 97 -29.91 -12.55 -8.27
CA VAL A 97 -31.16 -11.84 -7.95
C VAL A 97 -32.37 -12.59 -8.50
N GLY A 98 -32.29 -13.10 -9.74
CA GLY A 98 -33.35 -13.88 -10.37
C GLY A 98 -33.67 -15.19 -9.63
N ASN A 99 -32.68 -15.89 -9.13
CA ASN A 99 -32.85 -17.09 -8.34
C ASN A 99 -33.57 -16.83 -6.99
N CYS A 100 -33.49 -15.64 -6.44
CA CYS A 100 -34.23 -15.24 -5.24
C CYS A 100 -35.72 -14.95 -5.54
N ASN A 101 -36.06 -14.57 -6.77
CA ASN A 101 -37.45 -14.27 -7.17
C ASN A 101 -38.35 -15.52 -7.31
N THR A 102 -37.78 -16.73 -7.34
CA THR A 102 -38.53 -17.98 -7.50
C THR A 102 -39.07 -18.54 -6.18
N SER A 103 -38.70 -17.94 -5.02
CA SER A 103 -39.21 -18.34 -3.70
C SER A 103 -40.36 -17.43 -3.24
N THR A 104 -41.34 -17.99 -2.53
CA THR A 104 -42.64 -17.42 -2.18
C THR A 104 -42.65 -16.18 -1.25
N SER A 105 -41.46 -15.58 -0.92
CA SER A 105 -41.29 -14.31 -0.16
C SER A 105 -40.20 -13.44 -0.78
N SER A 106 -40.43 -13.07 -2.04
CA SER A 106 -39.35 -12.59 -2.93
C SER A 106 -38.79 -11.19 -2.60
N SER A 107 -39.59 -10.21 -2.15
CA SER A 107 -39.10 -8.82 -1.91
C SER A 107 -38.18 -8.74 -0.70
N ASP A 108 -38.55 -9.38 0.40
CA ASP A 108 -37.78 -9.32 1.65
C ASP A 108 -36.44 -10.09 1.55
N ALA A 109 -36.46 -11.21 0.82
CA ALA A 109 -35.26 -12.00 0.58
C ALA A 109 -34.21 -11.24 -0.25
N ILE A 110 -34.64 -10.49 -1.27
CA ILE A 110 -33.76 -9.65 -2.09
C ILE A 110 -33.21 -8.49 -1.27
N GLY A 111 -34.06 -7.79 -0.49
CA GLY A 111 -33.64 -6.73 0.41
C GLY A 111 -32.57 -7.19 1.41
N LEU A 112 -32.78 -8.39 2.01
CA LEU A 112 -31.80 -9.00 2.93
C LEU A 112 -30.48 -9.36 2.21
N LEU A 113 -30.55 -9.84 0.97
CA LEU A 113 -29.36 -10.17 0.17
C LEU A 113 -28.56 -8.92 -0.17
N MET A 114 -29.23 -7.81 -0.55
CA MET A 114 -28.62 -6.54 -0.91
C MET A 114 -28.01 -5.80 0.30
N SER A 115 -28.65 -5.91 1.48
CA SER A 115 -28.17 -5.30 2.73
C SER A 115 -27.13 -6.14 3.47
N LYS A 116 -26.84 -7.37 3.00
CA LYS A 116 -25.85 -8.25 3.63
C LYS A 116 -24.47 -7.61 3.60
N THR A 117 -23.80 -7.55 4.77
CA THR A 117 -22.48 -6.98 4.90
C THR A 117 -21.38 -8.04 5.05
N ASN A 118 -20.20 -7.76 4.53
CA ASN A 118 -19.00 -8.56 4.75
C ASN A 118 -18.34 -8.23 6.12
N GLN A 119 -17.18 -8.82 6.42
CA GLN A 119 -16.47 -8.55 7.68
C GLN A 119 -15.99 -7.08 7.84
N GLU A 120 -15.89 -6.32 6.76
CA GLU A 120 -15.54 -4.91 6.77
C GLU A 120 -16.80 -4.00 6.86
N GLY A 121 -17.99 -4.59 6.93
CA GLY A 121 -19.27 -3.89 6.94
C GLY A 121 -19.69 -3.40 5.54
N GLU A 122 -19.03 -3.84 4.48
CA GLU A 122 -19.34 -3.42 3.11
C GLU A 122 -20.52 -4.20 2.56
N THR A 123 -21.44 -3.53 1.86
CA THR A 123 -22.53 -4.15 1.11
C THR A 123 -22.08 -4.51 -0.31
N PRO A 124 -22.82 -5.34 -1.07
CA PRO A 124 -22.58 -5.57 -2.49
C PRO A 124 -22.59 -4.28 -3.31
N LEU A 125 -23.50 -3.35 -2.99
CA LEU A 125 -23.54 -2.02 -3.61
C LEU A 125 -22.27 -1.22 -3.34
N TYR A 126 -21.75 -1.24 -2.10
CA TYR A 126 -20.47 -0.62 -1.77
C TYR A 126 -19.33 -1.22 -2.61
N ALA A 127 -19.31 -2.55 -2.77
CA ALA A 127 -18.28 -3.23 -3.54
C ALA A 127 -18.30 -2.85 -5.03
N SER A 128 -19.48 -2.72 -5.64
CA SER A 128 -19.61 -2.24 -7.02
C SER A 128 -19.24 -0.77 -7.18
N ALA A 129 -19.64 0.08 -6.22
CA ALA A 129 -19.34 1.50 -6.20
C ALA A 129 -17.84 1.77 -6.00
N GLU A 130 -17.16 1.01 -5.12
CA GLU A 130 -15.70 1.08 -4.91
C GLU A 130 -14.90 0.79 -6.19
N ASN A 131 -15.43 -0.05 -7.09
CA ASN A 131 -14.74 -0.48 -8.31
C ASN A 131 -15.26 0.20 -9.59
N GLY A 132 -16.22 1.11 -9.50
CA GLY A 132 -16.67 1.91 -10.62
C GLY A 132 -17.64 1.20 -11.57
N HIS A 133 -18.34 0.16 -11.12
CA HIS A 133 -19.23 -0.64 -11.98
C HIS A 133 -20.65 -0.06 -12.07
N ALA A 134 -20.81 1.07 -12.79
CA ALA A 134 -22.07 1.82 -12.90
C ALA A 134 -23.26 0.94 -13.37
N ILE A 135 -23.05 0.06 -14.33
CA ILE A 135 -24.11 -0.83 -14.86
C ILE A 135 -24.60 -1.81 -13.78
N VAL A 136 -23.69 -2.32 -12.95
CA VAL A 136 -24.06 -3.20 -11.82
C VAL A 136 -24.77 -2.42 -10.74
N VAL A 137 -24.30 -1.20 -10.44
CA VAL A 137 -24.96 -0.29 -9.49
C VAL A 137 -26.39 -0.02 -9.94
N ARG A 138 -26.62 0.39 -11.20
CA ARG A 138 -27.96 0.61 -11.78
C ARG A 138 -28.88 -0.59 -11.61
N GLU A 139 -28.39 -1.80 -11.84
CA GLU A 139 -29.20 -3.02 -11.70
C GLU A 139 -29.57 -3.27 -10.24
N MET A 140 -28.63 -3.09 -9.30
CA MET A 140 -28.88 -3.26 -7.86
C MET A 140 -29.88 -2.25 -7.31
N LEU A 141 -29.80 -1.00 -7.74
CA LEU A 141 -30.68 0.08 -7.28
C LEU A 141 -32.17 -0.16 -7.60
N LYS A 142 -32.49 -1.00 -8.60
CA LYS A 142 -33.88 -1.41 -8.89
C LYS A 142 -34.55 -2.19 -7.76
N HIS A 143 -33.74 -2.78 -6.87
CA HIS A 143 -34.17 -3.70 -5.83
C HIS A 143 -33.82 -3.21 -4.42
N MET A 144 -33.46 -1.92 -4.27
CA MET A 144 -33.03 -1.32 -3.01
C MET A 144 -33.85 -0.08 -2.68
N ASP A 145 -34.00 0.15 -1.39
CA ASP A 145 -34.50 1.41 -0.83
C ASP A 145 -33.34 2.32 -0.40
N LEU A 146 -33.63 3.56 -0.03
CA LEU A 146 -32.64 4.54 0.44
C LEU A 146 -31.88 4.01 1.68
N GLN A 147 -32.56 3.30 2.58
CA GLN A 147 -31.98 2.81 3.80
C GLN A 147 -30.89 1.76 3.52
N SER A 148 -31.17 0.77 2.67
CA SER A 148 -30.18 -0.24 2.25
C SER A 148 -29.08 0.34 1.38
N ALA A 149 -29.36 1.35 0.54
CA ALA A 149 -28.37 2.02 -0.28
C ALA A 149 -27.40 2.91 0.53
N SER A 150 -27.81 3.36 1.73
CA SER A 150 -27.00 4.23 2.60
C SER A 150 -26.22 3.48 3.70
N ILE A 151 -26.25 2.15 3.72
CA ILE A 151 -25.53 1.35 4.73
C ILE A 151 -24.03 1.67 4.67
N ALA A 152 -23.51 2.23 5.77
CA ALA A 152 -22.11 2.57 5.87
C ALA A 152 -21.24 1.38 6.33
N ALA A 153 -20.10 1.23 5.71
CA ALA A 153 -19.09 0.27 6.10
C ALA A 153 -18.38 0.69 7.42
N ARG A 154 -17.57 -0.17 8.01
CA ARG A 154 -16.83 0.11 9.26
C ARG A 154 -15.89 1.31 9.20
N ASN A 155 -15.51 1.75 8.00
CA ASN A 155 -14.72 2.96 7.77
C ASN A 155 -15.57 4.25 7.82
N GLY A 156 -16.89 4.14 8.00
CA GLY A 156 -17.84 5.25 8.03
C GLY A 156 -18.29 5.73 6.66
N TYR A 157 -17.87 5.09 5.57
CA TYR A 157 -18.30 5.44 4.21
C TYR A 157 -19.43 4.54 3.76
N ASP A 158 -20.48 5.12 3.22
CA ASP A 158 -21.51 4.46 2.44
C ASP A 158 -21.06 4.25 0.98
N PRO A 159 -21.86 3.58 0.13
CA PRO A 159 -21.54 3.37 -1.29
C PRO A 159 -21.33 4.68 -2.06
N PHE A 160 -22.04 5.77 -1.69
CA PHE A 160 -21.90 7.07 -2.32
C PHE A 160 -20.55 7.72 -1.99
N HIS A 161 -20.18 7.74 -0.70
CA HIS A 161 -18.89 8.28 -0.26
C HIS A 161 -17.70 7.56 -0.85
N ILE A 162 -17.76 6.24 -0.99
CA ILE A 162 -16.64 5.48 -1.57
C ILE A 162 -16.51 5.72 -3.07
N ALA A 163 -17.62 5.84 -3.82
CA ALA A 163 -17.60 6.19 -5.23
C ALA A 163 -16.97 7.57 -5.46
N VAL A 164 -17.36 8.57 -4.66
CA VAL A 164 -16.74 9.91 -4.67
C VAL A 164 -15.25 9.84 -4.38
N ARG A 165 -14.85 9.09 -3.38
CA ARG A 165 -13.44 8.96 -3.00
C ARG A 165 -12.57 8.35 -4.09
N GLN A 166 -13.14 7.43 -4.87
CA GLN A 166 -12.46 6.79 -6.00
C GLN A 166 -12.55 7.57 -7.31
N GLY A 167 -13.41 8.58 -7.36
CA GLY A 167 -13.61 9.42 -8.55
C GLY A 167 -14.54 8.81 -9.60
N HIS A 168 -15.44 7.91 -9.23
CA HIS A 168 -16.34 7.22 -10.17
C HIS A 168 -17.60 8.04 -10.47
N LEU A 169 -17.47 9.00 -11.39
CA LEU A 169 -18.55 9.92 -11.77
C LEU A 169 -19.80 9.20 -12.28
N ASP A 170 -19.65 8.16 -13.11
CA ASP A 170 -20.78 7.42 -13.68
C ASP A 170 -21.60 6.70 -12.61
N VAL A 171 -20.92 6.12 -11.60
CA VAL A 171 -21.59 5.50 -10.45
C VAL A 171 -22.39 6.53 -9.66
N LEU A 172 -21.84 7.73 -9.48
CA LEU A 172 -22.51 8.80 -8.76
C LEU A 172 -23.76 9.29 -9.47
N LYS A 173 -23.71 9.43 -10.80
CA LYS A 173 -24.88 9.79 -11.60
C LYS A 173 -26.02 8.78 -11.41
N GLU A 174 -25.71 7.47 -11.42
CA GLU A 174 -26.71 6.42 -11.18
C GLU A 174 -27.30 6.50 -9.77
N LEU A 175 -26.46 6.71 -8.75
CA LEU A 175 -26.90 6.81 -7.35
C LEU A 175 -27.77 8.05 -7.13
N LEU A 176 -27.39 9.22 -7.68
CA LEU A 176 -28.12 10.47 -7.56
C LEU A 176 -29.46 10.46 -8.33
N GLN A 177 -29.50 9.78 -9.48
CA GLN A 177 -30.73 9.65 -10.26
C GLN A 177 -31.84 8.93 -9.49
N VAL A 178 -31.47 7.91 -8.68
CA VAL A 178 -32.45 7.11 -7.92
C VAL A 178 -32.64 7.69 -6.51
N PHE A 179 -31.57 8.08 -5.84
CA PHE A 179 -31.57 8.57 -4.46
C PHE A 179 -30.79 9.89 -4.29
N PRO A 180 -31.34 11.04 -4.67
CA PRO A 180 -30.68 12.34 -4.52
C PRO A 180 -30.25 12.65 -3.08
N ASN A 181 -30.99 12.15 -2.09
CA ASN A 181 -30.72 12.35 -0.68
C ASN A 181 -29.38 11.72 -0.21
N LEU A 182 -28.78 10.82 -0.97
CA LEU A 182 -27.45 10.28 -0.65
C LEU A 182 -26.35 11.36 -0.65
N ALA A 183 -26.55 12.47 -1.37
CA ALA A 183 -25.62 13.60 -1.36
C ALA A 183 -25.48 14.24 0.03
N MET A 184 -26.52 14.14 0.87
CA MET A 184 -26.57 14.72 2.22
C MET A 184 -26.03 13.79 3.31
N THR A 185 -25.73 12.53 2.99
CA THR A 185 -25.16 11.58 3.97
C THR A 185 -23.78 12.05 4.45
N THR A 186 -23.45 11.73 5.69
CA THR A 186 -22.18 12.14 6.31
C THR A 186 -21.43 10.96 6.89
N ASP A 187 -20.10 11.06 6.88
CA ASP A 187 -19.23 10.11 7.56
C ASP A 187 -19.17 10.39 9.09
N LEU A 188 -18.39 9.58 9.81
CA LEU A 188 -18.18 9.72 11.27
C LEU A 188 -17.60 11.09 11.70
N SER A 189 -17.07 11.88 10.76
CA SER A 189 -16.51 13.22 11.00
C SER A 189 -17.46 14.34 10.61
N ASN A 190 -18.70 14.02 10.32
CA ASN A 190 -19.68 14.92 9.69
C ASN A 190 -19.18 15.48 8.35
N SER A 191 -18.44 14.66 7.57
CA SER A 191 -18.00 15.01 6.21
C SER A 191 -19.03 14.50 5.22
N THR A 192 -19.55 15.37 4.37
CA THR A 192 -20.35 14.97 3.21
C THR A 192 -19.45 14.42 2.10
N ALA A 193 -20.05 13.80 1.11
CA ALA A 193 -19.36 13.37 -0.09
C ALA A 193 -18.65 14.53 -0.80
N LEU A 194 -19.23 15.75 -0.78
CA LEU A 194 -18.60 16.96 -1.32
C LEU A 194 -17.27 17.30 -0.65
N HIS A 195 -17.16 17.11 0.68
CA HIS A 195 -15.87 17.28 1.38
C HIS A 195 -14.82 16.28 0.88
N THR A 196 -15.25 15.06 0.58
CA THR A 196 -14.35 14.01 0.08
C THR A 196 -13.91 14.33 -1.34
N ALA A 197 -14.83 14.72 -2.23
CA ALA A 197 -14.54 15.17 -3.60
C ALA A 197 -13.52 16.33 -3.61
N ALA A 198 -13.79 17.36 -2.81
CA ALA A 198 -12.92 18.52 -2.70
C ALA A 198 -11.54 18.22 -2.10
N THR A 199 -11.44 17.23 -1.20
CA THR A 199 -10.17 16.79 -0.63
C THR A 199 -9.32 15.97 -1.62
N GLN A 200 -9.97 15.26 -2.54
CA GLN A 200 -9.32 14.47 -3.60
C GLN A 200 -9.06 15.29 -4.87
N GLY A 201 -9.75 16.42 -5.06
CA GLY A 201 -9.62 17.27 -6.24
C GLY A 201 -10.47 16.81 -7.44
N HIS A 202 -11.53 16.04 -7.22
CA HIS A 202 -12.43 15.56 -8.27
C HIS A 202 -13.40 16.68 -8.68
N ILE A 203 -12.95 17.57 -9.58
CA ILE A 203 -13.72 18.77 -9.97
C ILE A 203 -15.08 18.42 -10.57
N GLU A 204 -15.15 17.46 -11.49
CA GLU A 204 -16.42 17.07 -12.14
C GLU A 204 -17.46 16.58 -11.13
N ILE A 205 -17.00 15.88 -10.08
CA ILE A 205 -17.87 15.43 -9.00
C ILE A 205 -18.28 16.58 -8.10
N VAL A 206 -17.38 17.52 -7.82
CA VAL A 206 -17.70 18.75 -7.07
C VAL A 206 -18.78 19.54 -7.78
N ASP A 207 -18.64 19.76 -9.09
CA ASP A 207 -19.60 20.51 -9.88
C ASP A 207 -20.96 19.80 -9.92
N LEU A 208 -20.99 18.49 -10.16
CA LEU A 208 -22.22 17.69 -10.12
C LEU A 208 -22.95 17.81 -8.77
N LEU A 209 -22.22 17.71 -7.65
CA LEU A 209 -22.81 17.81 -6.32
C LEU A 209 -23.32 19.22 -5.99
N LEU A 210 -22.61 20.26 -6.43
CA LEU A 210 -23.04 21.67 -6.26
C LEU A 210 -24.22 22.03 -7.15
N GLU A 211 -24.37 21.39 -8.31
CA GLU A 211 -25.55 21.50 -9.16
C GLU A 211 -26.76 20.80 -8.54
N THR A 212 -26.54 19.66 -7.88
CA THR A 212 -27.62 18.93 -7.20
C THR A 212 -28.15 19.72 -6.00
N ASP A 213 -27.25 20.20 -5.12
CA ASP A 213 -27.60 21.07 -4.00
C ASP A 213 -26.42 21.97 -3.59
N SER A 214 -26.54 23.26 -3.82
CA SER A 214 -25.53 24.25 -3.45
C SER A 214 -25.32 24.38 -1.93
N ASN A 215 -26.31 24.00 -1.11
CA ASN A 215 -26.20 24.05 0.35
C ASN A 215 -25.19 23.05 0.92
N LEU A 216 -24.83 22.02 0.16
CA LEU A 216 -23.76 21.09 0.54
C LEU A 216 -22.44 21.80 0.84
N ALA A 217 -22.15 22.91 0.15
CA ALA A 217 -20.95 23.72 0.41
C ALA A 217 -20.95 24.39 1.80
N LYS A 218 -22.13 24.58 2.40
CA LYS A 218 -22.29 25.24 3.70
C LYS A 218 -22.10 24.29 4.88
N ILE A 219 -22.20 22.99 4.67
CA ILE A 219 -22.03 21.97 5.72
C ILE A 219 -20.59 21.99 6.21
N ALA A 220 -20.42 22.02 7.53
CA ALA A 220 -19.10 21.96 8.15
C ALA A 220 -18.86 20.62 8.85
N ARG A 221 -17.62 20.16 8.82
CA ARG A 221 -17.18 19.00 9.62
C ARG A 221 -17.25 19.27 11.11
N ASN A 222 -17.14 18.24 11.95
CA ASN A 222 -17.09 18.37 13.43
C ASN A 222 -16.02 19.35 13.94
N ASN A 223 -14.99 19.66 13.15
CA ASN A 223 -13.95 20.63 13.48
C ASN A 223 -14.23 22.05 12.91
N GLY A 224 -15.42 22.30 12.40
CA GLY A 224 -15.85 23.56 11.81
C GLY A 224 -15.34 23.81 10.39
N LYS A 225 -14.56 22.89 9.79
CA LYS A 225 -14.03 23.10 8.45
C LYS A 225 -15.07 22.85 7.38
N THR A 226 -15.25 23.82 6.48
CA THR A 226 -16.08 23.69 5.29
C THR A 226 -15.30 22.99 4.16
N VAL A 227 -16.01 22.73 3.08
CA VAL A 227 -15.44 22.17 1.85
C VAL A 227 -14.29 23.03 1.33
N LEU A 228 -14.47 24.37 1.32
CA LEU A 228 -13.45 25.33 0.86
C LEU A 228 -12.17 25.26 1.70
N HIS A 229 -12.27 25.09 3.02
CA HIS A 229 -11.09 24.87 3.87
C HIS A 229 -10.28 23.65 3.46
N SER A 230 -10.98 22.58 3.06
CA SER A 230 -10.34 21.33 2.65
C SER A 230 -9.66 21.47 1.29
N ALA A 231 -10.36 22.04 0.30
CA ALA A 231 -9.82 22.28 -1.04
C ALA A 231 -8.59 23.20 -0.99
N ALA A 232 -8.69 24.32 -0.27
CA ALA A 232 -7.60 25.29 -0.11
C ALA A 232 -6.38 24.66 0.57
N ARG A 233 -6.58 23.81 1.57
CA ARG A 233 -5.49 23.11 2.26
C ARG A 233 -4.77 22.09 1.38
N MET A 234 -5.52 21.41 0.53
CA MET A 234 -5.01 20.32 -0.33
C MET A 234 -4.39 20.83 -1.63
N GLY A 235 -4.70 22.06 -2.03
CA GLY A 235 -4.11 22.67 -3.21
C GLY A 235 -4.93 22.48 -4.49
N HIS A 236 -6.24 22.27 -4.39
CA HIS A 236 -7.11 22.04 -5.55
C HIS A 236 -7.71 23.35 -6.06
N LEU A 237 -6.99 24.06 -6.93
CA LEU A 237 -7.34 25.39 -7.42
C LEU A 237 -8.71 25.43 -8.12
N GLU A 238 -8.98 24.50 -9.04
CA GLU A 238 -10.22 24.50 -9.80
C GLU A 238 -11.44 24.26 -8.89
N VAL A 239 -11.28 23.39 -7.87
CA VAL A 239 -12.31 23.19 -6.84
C VAL A 239 -12.54 24.48 -6.03
N VAL A 240 -11.50 25.20 -5.68
CA VAL A 240 -11.61 26.49 -4.98
C VAL A 240 -12.34 27.51 -5.84
N LYS A 241 -12.02 27.61 -7.13
CA LYS A 241 -12.71 28.51 -8.08
C LYS A 241 -14.19 28.17 -8.21
N SER A 242 -14.54 26.90 -8.37
CA SER A 242 -15.92 26.43 -8.47
C SER A 242 -16.71 26.76 -7.20
N LEU A 243 -16.17 26.47 -6.01
CA LEU A 243 -16.82 26.79 -4.74
C LEU A 243 -17.05 28.30 -4.54
N LEU A 244 -16.05 29.13 -4.86
CA LEU A 244 -16.13 30.58 -4.74
C LEU A 244 -17.06 31.23 -5.79
N SER A 245 -17.22 30.60 -6.94
CA SER A 245 -18.19 31.07 -7.95
C SER A 245 -19.63 30.88 -7.49
N LYS A 246 -19.92 29.84 -6.71
CA LYS A 246 -21.25 29.54 -6.17
C LYS A 246 -21.55 30.30 -4.87
N ASP A 247 -20.56 30.46 -3.99
CA ASP A 247 -20.70 31.20 -2.72
C ASP A 247 -19.42 32.00 -2.42
N PRO A 248 -19.32 33.26 -2.87
CA PRO A 248 -18.16 34.11 -2.57
C PRO A 248 -17.95 34.34 -1.07
N THR A 249 -19.04 34.33 -0.27
CA THR A 249 -18.98 34.56 1.19
C THR A 249 -18.32 33.39 1.94
N ALA A 250 -18.16 32.22 1.29
CA ALA A 250 -17.51 31.07 1.88
C ALA A 250 -16.04 31.34 2.27
N ALA A 251 -15.37 32.32 1.63
CA ALA A 251 -14.00 32.72 1.95
C ALA A 251 -13.83 33.21 3.40
N PHE A 252 -14.87 33.82 3.99
CA PHE A 252 -14.86 34.38 5.35
C PHE A 252 -15.29 33.39 6.44
N ARG A 253 -15.83 32.24 6.07
CA ARG A 253 -16.21 31.23 7.06
C ARG A 253 -14.99 30.71 7.79
N THR A 254 -15.13 30.57 9.09
CA THR A 254 -14.05 30.11 9.98
C THR A 254 -14.31 28.72 10.53
N ASP A 255 -13.24 27.98 10.75
CA ASP A 255 -13.27 26.71 11.50
C ASP A 255 -13.32 26.96 13.02
N LEU A 256 -13.40 25.91 13.84
CA LEU A 256 -13.40 26.05 15.32
C LEU A 256 -12.14 26.74 15.89
N LYS A 257 -11.10 26.94 15.10
CA LYS A 257 -9.89 27.69 15.47
C LYS A 257 -9.92 29.14 14.99
N GLY A 258 -11.04 29.61 14.44
CA GLY A 258 -11.17 30.92 13.83
C GLY A 258 -10.42 31.05 12.49
N GLN A 259 -10.03 29.94 11.87
CA GLN A 259 -9.21 29.95 10.65
C GLN A 259 -10.08 29.90 9.40
N THR A 260 -9.84 30.81 8.46
CA THR A 260 -10.49 30.84 7.14
C THR A 260 -9.81 29.91 6.14
N ALA A 261 -10.39 29.80 4.94
CA ALA A 261 -9.78 29.09 3.82
C ALA A 261 -8.39 29.65 3.47
N LEU A 262 -8.16 30.98 3.57
CA LEU A 262 -6.86 31.60 3.37
C LEU A 262 -5.82 31.10 4.37
N HIS A 263 -6.18 30.97 5.64
CA HIS A 263 -5.31 30.39 6.66
C HIS A 263 -4.94 28.91 6.33
N MET A 264 -5.84 28.19 5.64
CA MET A 264 -5.56 26.83 5.18
C MET A 264 -4.67 26.81 3.95
N ALA A 265 -4.90 27.72 2.98
CA ALA A 265 -4.09 27.86 1.77
C ALA A 265 -2.61 28.12 2.10
N VAL A 266 -2.33 29.09 3.00
CA VAL A 266 -0.96 29.41 3.39
C VAL A 266 -0.24 28.30 4.17
N LYS A 267 -0.96 27.37 4.78
CA LYS A 267 -0.38 26.15 5.36
C LYS A 267 0.02 25.14 4.28
N GLY A 268 -0.63 25.18 3.14
CA GLY A 268 -0.28 24.45 1.92
C GLY A 268 0.99 25.03 1.29
N GLN A 269 1.14 24.78 -0.01
CA GLN A 269 2.26 25.32 -0.79
C GLN A 269 1.78 25.94 -2.11
N ASN A 270 0.49 26.27 -2.22
CA ASN A 270 -0.13 26.75 -3.45
C ASN A 270 -0.42 28.24 -3.36
N GLU A 271 0.41 29.03 -4.01
CA GLU A 271 0.28 30.48 -4.10
C GLU A 271 -0.94 30.90 -4.91
N GLU A 272 -1.25 30.17 -5.98
CA GLU A 272 -2.39 30.45 -6.86
C GLU A 272 -3.72 30.46 -6.10
N ILE A 273 -3.86 29.56 -5.10
CA ILE A 273 -5.06 29.54 -4.24
C ILE A 273 -5.08 30.75 -3.29
N VAL A 274 -3.93 31.16 -2.79
CA VAL A 274 -3.82 32.36 -1.97
C VAL A 274 -4.30 33.58 -2.77
N LEU A 275 -3.79 33.73 -4.00
CA LEU A 275 -4.19 34.82 -4.91
C LEU A 275 -5.68 34.74 -5.28
N GLU A 276 -6.21 33.57 -5.59
CA GLU A 276 -7.64 33.43 -5.97
C GLU A 276 -8.59 33.80 -4.82
N LEU A 277 -8.24 33.43 -3.57
CA LEU A 277 -9.03 33.79 -2.40
C LEU A 277 -9.03 35.30 -2.13
N ILE A 278 -7.89 35.96 -2.36
CA ILE A 278 -7.72 37.40 -2.12
C ILE A 278 -8.32 38.23 -3.26
N LYS A 279 -8.22 37.75 -4.51
CA LYS A 279 -8.76 38.42 -5.69
C LYS A 279 -10.28 38.71 -5.58
N ARG A 280 -11.00 37.87 -4.87
CA ARG A 280 -12.45 38.03 -4.66
C ARG A 280 -12.77 39.11 -3.66
N ASP A 281 -12.05 39.14 -2.54
CA ASP A 281 -12.22 40.15 -1.51
C ASP A 281 -10.93 40.25 -0.68
N PRO A 282 -10.14 41.35 -0.83
CA PRO A 282 -8.91 41.54 -0.09
C PRO A 282 -9.10 41.64 1.43
N SER A 283 -10.31 41.91 1.93
CA SER A 283 -10.56 42.02 3.37
C SER A 283 -10.35 40.70 4.14
N VAL A 284 -10.31 39.57 3.43
CA VAL A 284 -9.96 38.26 4.00
C VAL A 284 -8.53 38.23 4.58
N LEU A 285 -7.63 39.13 4.12
CA LEU A 285 -6.28 39.28 4.67
C LEU A 285 -6.25 39.74 6.13
N ALA A 286 -7.24 40.55 6.52
CA ALA A 286 -7.34 41.11 7.87
C ALA A 286 -7.96 40.13 8.89
N VAL A 287 -8.53 39.01 8.42
CA VAL A 287 -9.17 38.04 9.32
C VAL A 287 -8.13 37.35 10.21
N GLU A 288 -8.39 37.35 11.49
CA GLU A 288 -7.54 36.75 12.52
C GLU A 288 -8.12 35.41 13.02
N ASP A 289 -7.24 34.47 13.34
CA ASP A 289 -7.63 33.24 14.03
C ASP A 289 -7.89 33.49 15.55
N ASN A 290 -8.37 32.49 16.28
CA ASN A 290 -8.65 32.60 17.72
C ASN A 290 -7.44 33.06 18.56
N LYS A 291 -6.22 32.95 18.00
CA LYS A 291 -4.97 33.42 18.61
C LYS A 291 -4.55 34.82 18.12
N GLY A 292 -5.35 35.49 17.32
CA GLY A 292 -5.04 36.76 16.68
C GLY A 292 -4.02 36.65 15.54
N ASN A 293 -3.81 35.45 15.00
CA ASN A 293 -2.87 35.31 13.87
C ASN A 293 -3.60 35.58 12.55
N THR A 294 -3.03 36.45 11.73
CA THR A 294 -3.40 36.59 10.33
C THR A 294 -2.80 35.48 9.47
N ALA A 295 -3.18 35.41 8.22
CA ALA A 295 -2.58 34.47 7.26
C ALA A 295 -1.06 34.61 7.18
N LEU A 296 -0.52 35.84 7.25
CA LEU A 296 0.93 36.12 7.23
C LEU A 296 1.66 35.54 8.46
N HIS A 297 1.09 35.66 9.66
CA HIS A 297 1.64 35.02 10.86
C HIS A 297 1.76 33.50 10.68
N ILE A 298 0.72 32.88 10.08
CA ILE A 298 0.69 31.43 9.89
C ILE A 298 1.66 31.00 8.80
N ALA A 299 1.76 31.72 7.69
CA ALA A 299 2.71 31.45 6.60
C ALA A 299 4.14 31.48 7.15
N THR A 300 4.48 32.54 7.90
CA THR A 300 5.80 32.71 8.53
C THR A 300 6.10 31.58 9.52
N ARG A 301 5.16 31.27 10.42
CA ARG A 301 5.32 30.16 11.39
C ARG A 301 5.53 28.81 10.74
N LYS A 302 4.96 28.60 9.54
CA LYS A 302 5.09 27.35 8.77
C LYS A 302 6.30 27.33 7.84
N GLY A 303 7.08 28.39 7.81
CA GLY A 303 8.26 28.48 6.95
C GLY A 303 7.91 28.48 5.45
N ARG A 304 6.76 29.03 5.06
CA ARG A 304 6.27 29.03 3.68
C ARG A 304 6.73 30.28 2.95
N LEU A 305 8.00 30.30 2.54
CA LEU A 305 8.66 31.48 1.98
C LEU A 305 7.90 32.07 0.79
N GLU A 306 7.49 31.24 -0.18
CA GLU A 306 6.77 31.69 -1.37
C GLU A 306 5.40 32.28 -1.03
N ASN A 307 4.64 31.64 -0.12
CA ASN A 307 3.39 32.22 0.35
C ASN A 307 3.59 33.52 1.12
N VAL A 308 4.70 33.68 1.84
CA VAL A 308 5.05 34.96 2.51
C VAL A 308 5.34 36.02 1.45
N ARG A 309 6.16 35.73 0.44
CA ARG A 309 6.43 36.65 -0.70
C ARG A 309 5.14 37.04 -1.42
N CYS A 310 4.30 36.04 -1.73
CA CYS A 310 3.01 36.26 -2.38
C CYS A 310 2.12 37.18 -1.55
N LEU A 311 2.00 36.96 -0.24
CA LEU A 311 1.21 37.83 0.63
C LEU A 311 1.78 39.26 0.70
N LEU A 312 3.10 39.41 0.81
CA LEU A 312 3.76 40.72 0.89
C LEU A 312 3.68 41.54 -0.40
N SER A 313 3.46 40.89 -1.56
CA SER A 313 3.25 41.58 -2.83
C SER A 313 1.86 42.22 -2.98
N ILE A 314 0.95 41.95 -2.04
CA ILE A 314 -0.44 42.41 -2.11
C ILE A 314 -0.59 43.75 -1.38
N GLU A 315 -1.14 44.73 -2.07
CA GLU A 315 -1.43 46.04 -1.48
C GLU A 315 -2.44 45.94 -0.33
N GLY A 316 -2.24 46.69 0.73
CA GLY A 316 -3.13 46.73 1.89
C GLY A 316 -2.93 45.64 2.93
N ILE A 317 -1.92 44.76 2.79
CA ILE A 317 -1.58 43.82 3.83
C ILE A 317 -1.00 44.51 5.07
N ASN A 318 -1.52 44.17 6.26
CA ASN A 318 -0.93 44.62 7.51
C ASN A 318 0.27 43.74 7.89
N ILE A 319 1.48 44.16 7.47
CA ILE A 319 2.72 43.42 7.70
C ILE A 319 3.09 43.39 9.19
N ASN A 320 2.71 44.42 9.95
CA ASN A 320 3.02 44.60 11.35
C ASN A 320 1.83 44.25 12.28
N ALA A 321 0.86 43.45 11.80
CA ALA A 321 -0.21 42.97 12.64
C ALA A 321 0.36 42.26 13.89
N ILE A 322 -0.29 42.43 15.04
CA ILE A 322 0.18 41.89 16.33
C ILE A 322 -0.84 40.83 16.78
N ASN A 323 -0.39 39.61 17.00
CA ASN A 323 -1.25 38.54 17.49
C ASN A 323 -1.52 38.68 19.01
N LYS A 324 -2.41 37.86 19.57
CA LYS A 324 -2.75 37.88 21.01
C LYS A 324 -1.57 37.57 21.95
N SER A 325 -0.45 37.07 21.40
CA SER A 325 0.81 36.89 22.14
C SER A 325 1.69 38.13 22.14
N GLY A 326 1.33 39.17 21.38
CA GLY A 326 2.12 40.39 21.19
C GLY A 326 3.24 40.22 20.17
N GLU A 327 3.18 39.20 19.28
CA GLU A 327 4.18 38.89 18.27
C GLU A 327 3.71 39.40 16.90
N THR A 328 4.62 40.02 16.12
CA THR A 328 4.45 40.31 14.71
C THR A 328 4.89 39.09 13.86
N PRO A 329 4.58 39.04 12.57
CA PRO A 329 5.19 38.07 11.66
C PRO A 329 6.71 38.06 11.69
N PHE A 330 7.33 39.26 11.84
CA PHE A 330 8.76 39.40 11.95
C PHE A 330 9.33 38.74 13.22
N ASP A 331 8.71 38.98 14.39
CA ASP A 331 9.11 38.35 15.65
C ASP A 331 9.03 36.80 15.55
N ILE A 332 7.99 36.29 14.85
CA ILE A 332 7.86 34.86 14.59
C ILE A 332 9.01 34.35 13.73
N ALA A 333 9.42 35.06 12.67
CA ALA A 333 10.52 34.65 11.81
C ALA A 333 11.85 34.59 12.57
N GLU A 334 12.14 35.62 13.41
CA GLU A 334 13.33 35.63 14.29
C GLU A 334 13.33 34.48 15.28
N LYS A 335 12.21 34.22 15.91
CA LYS A 335 12.04 33.13 16.91
C LYS A 335 12.29 31.74 16.29
N PHE A 336 11.88 31.52 15.03
CA PHE A 336 12.13 30.26 14.31
C PHE A 336 13.52 30.21 13.66
N GLY A 337 14.30 31.27 13.70
CA GLY A 337 15.67 31.31 13.21
C GLY A 337 15.80 31.20 11.68
N SER A 338 14.75 31.56 10.92
CA SER A 338 14.78 31.54 9.47
C SER A 338 15.34 32.87 8.93
N SER A 339 16.63 32.90 8.58
CA SER A 339 17.31 34.08 8.03
C SER A 339 16.67 34.61 6.75
N GLU A 340 16.19 33.72 5.88
CA GLU A 340 15.50 34.07 4.64
C GLU A 340 14.16 34.78 4.89
N LEU A 341 13.33 34.28 5.81
CA LEU A 341 12.05 34.92 6.15
C LEU A 341 12.28 36.26 6.83
N VAL A 342 13.31 36.37 7.68
CA VAL A 342 13.68 37.63 8.35
C VAL A 342 14.11 38.67 7.32
N SER A 343 14.92 38.31 6.31
CA SER A 343 15.35 39.25 5.25
C SER A 343 14.17 39.72 4.42
N VAL A 344 13.31 38.80 3.94
CA VAL A 344 12.13 39.11 3.12
C VAL A 344 11.14 40.02 3.86
N LEU A 345 10.83 39.69 5.13
CA LEU A 345 9.93 40.52 5.93
C LEU A 345 10.54 41.92 6.22
N LYS A 346 11.86 42.00 6.46
CA LYS A 346 12.58 43.28 6.68
C LYS A 346 12.57 44.15 5.42
N GLU A 347 12.81 43.56 4.26
CA GLU A 347 12.73 44.25 2.96
C GLU A 347 11.32 44.81 2.69
N ALA A 348 10.28 44.12 3.14
CA ALA A 348 8.90 44.58 3.05
C ALA A 348 8.52 45.65 4.12
N GLY A 349 9.43 46.04 5.01
CA GLY A 349 9.16 47.04 6.06
C GLY A 349 8.56 46.48 7.36
N ALA A 350 8.74 45.18 7.61
CA ALA A 350 8.32 44.63 8.90
C ALA A 350 9.18 45.12 10.06
N ILE A 351 8.52 45.42 11.16
CA ILE A 351 9.13 45.98 12.38
C ILE A 351 8.96 44.97 13.51
N ASN A 352 9.98 44.88 14.37
CA ASN A 352 9.90 44.16 15.62
C ASN A 352 8.90 44.86 16.56
N SER A 353 8.08 44.12 17.29
CA SER A 353 7.07 44.65 18.22
C SER A 353 7.66 45.56 19.33
N GLY A 354 8.97 45.60 19.48
CA GLY A 354 9.69 46.43 20.46
C GLY A 354 9.34 46.15 21.93
N LYS A 355 8.48 45.19 22.21
CA LYS A 355 8.15 44.79 23.58
C LYS A 355 9.22 43.82 24.09
N PRO A 356 9.86 44.13 25.25
CA PRO A 356 10.75 43.19 25.89
C PRO A 356 9.91 41.95 26.22
N ALA A 357 10.29 40.85 25.64
CA ALA A 357 9.59 39.58 25.83
C ALA A 357 9.60 39.22 27.32
N ASN A 358 8.42 39.10 27.89
CA ASN A 358 8.29 38.62 29.26
C ASN A 358 8.73 37.15 29.30
N PRO A 359 9.92 36.81 29.83
CA PRO A 359 10.56 35.51 29.61
C PRO A 359 9.69 34.36 30.22
N ALA A 360 8.92 34.63 31.26
CA ALA A 360 8.04 33.66 31.88
C ALA A 360 6.81 33.32 31.01
N LYS A 361 6.28 34.30 30.25
CA LYS A 361 5.14 34.12 29.36
C LYS A 361 5.57 33.41 28.06
N GLN A 362 6.76 33.73 27.54
CA GLN A 362 7.36 33.03 26.40
C GLN A 362 7.68 31.57 26.72
N LEU A 363 8.26 31.29 27.90
CA LEU A 363 8.56 29.91 28.31
C LEU A 363 7.27 29.08 28.43
N LYS A 364 6.21 29.64 29.03
CA LYS A 364 4.92 28.95 29.17
C LYS A 364 4.25 28.66 27.83
N GLN A 365 4.39 29.57 26.87
CA GLN A 365 3.85 29.42 25.52
C GLN A 365 4.67 28.43 24.69
N THR A 366 6.01 28.50 24.77
CA THR A 366 6.92 27.55 24.12
C THR A 366 6.70 26.13 24.63
N VAL A 367 6.52 25.96 25.95
CA VAL A 367 6.19 24.66 26.56
C VAL A 367 4.83 24.16 26.08
N SER A 368 3.82 25.03 25.95
CA SER A 368 2.50 24.66 25.39
C SER A 368 2.58 24.25 23.92
N ASP A 369 3.35 24.96 23.10
CA ASP A 369 3.52 24.67 21.68
C ASP A 369 4.33 23.38 21.47
N ILE A 370 5.39 23.16 22.25
CA ILE A 370 6.14 21.89 22.27
C ILE A 370 5.23 20.73 22.71
N LYS A 371 4.42 20.92 23.74
CA LYS A 371 3.46 19.89 24.20
C LYS A 371 2.46 19.54 23.10
N HIS A 372 1.94 20.54 22.37
CA HIS A 372 1.01 20.31 21.27
C HIS A 372 1.69 19.62 20.08
N ASP A 373 2.92 20.00 19.73
CA ASP A 373 3.69 19.38 18.64
C ASP A 373 4.09 17.94 18.98
N VAL A 374 4.53 17.69 20.22
CA VAL A 374 4.80 16.34 20.73
C VAL A 374 3.55 15.47 20.70
N GLN A 375 2.40 16.01 21.12
CA GLN A 375 1.14 15.29 21.10
C GLN A 375 0.66 14.99 19.67
N SER A 376 0.87 15.92 18.74
CA SER A 376 0.61 15.75 17.30
C SER A 376 1.53 14.70 16.68
N GLN A 377 2.83 14.75 16.98
CA GLN A 377 3.81 13.74 16.51
C GLN A 377 3.52 12.36 17.12
N LEU A 378 3.13 12.30 18.39
CA LEU A 378 2.76 11.04 19.04
C LEU A 378 1.53 10.42 18.37
N GLN A 379 0.54 11.24 18.01
CA GLN A 379 -0.65 10.78 17.31
C GLN A 379 -0.32 10.28 15.89
N GLN A 380 0.54 10.99 15.15
CA GLN A 380 1.03 10.55 13.84
C GLN A 380 1.85 9.25 13.95
N THR A 381 2.70 9.15 14.98
CA THR A 381 3.48 7.93 15.24
C THR A 381 2.57 6.75 15.56
N ARG A 382 1.55 6.93 16.39
CA ARG A 382 0.55 5.89 16.67
C ARG A 382 -0.18 5.43 15.40
N GLN A 383 -0.61 6.37 14.55
CA GLN A 383 -1.25 6.03 13.28
C GLN A 383 -0.29 5.28 12.34
N THR A 384 0.98 5.69 12.30
CA THR A 384 2.01 5.02 11.50
C THR A 384 2.27 3.61 12.02
N VAL A 385 2.37 3.41 13.34
CA VAL A 385 2.51 2.08 13.96
C VAL A 385 1.32 1.17 13.63
N VAL A 386 0.09 1.69 13.68
CA VAL A 386 -1.11 0.93 13.30
C VAL A 386 -1.07 0.54 11.81
N ARG A 387 -0.65 1.47 10.93
CA ARG A 387 -0.48 1.17 9.49
C ARG A 387 0.60 0.13 9.25
N VAL A 388 1.76 0.26 9.89
CA VAL A 388 2.86 -0.70 9.79
C VAL A 388 2.43 -2.08 10.29
N ASN A 389 1.72 -2.17 11.42
CA ASN A 389 1.19 -3.43 11.93
C ASN A 389 0.15 -4.06 10.98
N LYS A 390 -0.70 -3.24 10.35
CA LYS A 390 -1.66 -3.71 9.32
C LYS A 390 -0.92 -4.25 8.09
N ILE A 391 0.11 -3.56 7.62
CA ILE A 391 0.96 -4.00 6.51
C ILE A 391 1.71 -5.30 6.86
N ALA A 392 2.30 -5.38 8.06
CA ALA A 392 2.99 -6.58 8.53
C ALA A 392 2.05 -7.78 8.62
N LYS A 393 0.81 -7.58 9.09
CA LYS A 393 -0.23 -8.63 9.13
C LYS A 393 -0.63 -9.09 7.72
N ASN A 394 -0.78 -8.16 6.78
CA ASN A 394 -1.10 -8.48 5.38
C ASN A 394 0.06 -9.21 4.68
N LEU A 395 1.31 -8.78 4.88
CA LEU A 395 2.49 -9.46 4.36
C LEU A 395 2.61 -10.89 4.91
N LYS A 396 2.35 -11.08 6.20
CA LYS A 396 2.32 -12.42 6.81
C LYS A 396 1.23 -13.29 6.17
N LYS A 397 0.04 -12.73 5.90
CA LYS A 397 -1.06 -13.45 5.25
C LYS A 397 -0.72 -13.84 3.80
N LEU A 398 -0.12 -12.92 3.04
CA LEU A 398 0.33 -13.18 1.66
C LEU A 398 1.42 -14.25 1.63
N HIS A 399 2.37 -14.21 2.57
CA HIS A 399 3.43 -15.21 2.67
C HIS A 399 2.88 -16.61 2.98
N ILE A 400 1.88 -16.71 3.86
CA ILE A 400 1.20 -17.99 4.17
C ILE A 400 0.44 -18.51 2.95
N SER A 401 -0.26 -17.63 2.24
CA SER A 401 -0.99 -18.00 1.02
C SER A 401 -0.03 -18.48 -0.08
N GLY A 402 1.09 -17.79 -0.28
CA GLY A 402 2.13 -18.20 -1.24
C GLY A 402 2.73 -19.56 -0.90
N LEU A 403 2.96 -19.82 0.38
CA LEU A 403 3.48 -21.11 0.84
C LEU A 403 2.49 -22.26 0.57
N ASN A 404 1.20 -22.04 0.84
CA ASN A 404 0.18 -23.05 0.56
C ASN A 404 0.03 -23.32 -0.96
N ASN A 405 0.10 -22.29 -1.78
CA ASN A 405 0.07 -22.46 -3.24
C ASN A 405 1.29 -23.24 -3.76
N ALA A 406 2.48 -23.00 -3.20
CA ALA A 406 3.68 -23.75 -3.56
C ALA A 406 3.54 -25.25 -3.18
N ILE A 407 2.98 -25.54 -2.01
CA ILE A 407 2.70 -26.91 -1.56
C ILE A 407 1.73 -27.59 -2.55
N ASN A 408 0.60 -26.96 -2.87
CA ASN A 408 -0.38 -27.53 -3.78
C ASN A 408 0.19 -27.80 -5.18
N SER A 409 1.00 -26.87 -5.71
CA SER A 409 1.66 -27.07 -7.02
C SER A 409 2.64 -28.23 -6.98
N ALA A 410 3.42 -28.36 -5.92
CA ALA A 410 4.36 -29.47 -5.76
C ALA A 410 3.63 -30.83 -5.63
N THR A 411 2.45 -30.87 -4.97
CA THR A 411 1.62 -32.08 -4.91
C THR A 411 1.18 -32.53 -6.28
N ILE A 412 0.68 -31.62 -7.11
CA ILE A 412 0.21 -31.93 -8.47
C ILE A 412 1.37 -32.52 -9.29
N VAL A 413 2.53 -31.91 -9.24
CA VAL A 413 3.71 -32.38 -9.98
C VAL A 413 4.16 -33.76 -9.46
N ALA A 414 4.17 -33.99 -8.15
CA ALA A 414 4.53 -35.28 -7.57
C ALA A 414 3.58 -36.40 -8.03
N VAL A 415 2.27 -36.14 -8.03
CA VAL A 415 1.28 -37.10 -8.50
C VAL A 415 1.48 -37.39 -10.01
N LEU A 416 1.73 -36.37 -10.82
CA LEU A 416 2.01 -36.56 -12.26
C LEU A 416 3.25 -37.42 -12.49
N ILE A 417 4.37 -37.17 -11.78
CA ILE A 417 5.57 -37.98 -11.88
C ILE A 417 5.29 -39.42 -11.48
N ALA A 418 4.57 -39.62 -10.35
CA ALA A 418 4.25 -40.96 -9.85
C ALA A 418 3.36 -41.73 -10.85
N THR A 419 2.37 -41.08 -11.49
CA THR A 419 1.51 -41.74 -12.47
C THR A 419 2.25 -42.09 -13.75
N VAL A 420 3.13 -41.21 -14.25
CA VAL A 420 3.95 -41.48 -15.43
C VAL A 420 4.95 -42.59 -15.18
N ALA A 421 5.69 -42.57 -14.06
CA ALA A 421 6.62 -43.61 -13.67
C ALA A 421 5.93 -44.97 -13.50
N PHE A 422 4.79 -44.99 -12.81
CA PHE A 422 4.00 -46.22 -12.65
C PHE A 422 3.57 -46.79 -14.02
N ALA A 423 3.03 -45.96 -14.92
CA ALA A 423 2.62 -46.39 -16.24
C ALA A 423 3.81 -46.92 -17.08
N ALA A 424 4.98 -46.25 -17.01
CA ALA A 424 6.17 -46.60 -17.79
C ALA A 424 6.70 -47.99 -17.47
N ILE A 425 6.57 -48.45 -16.22
CA ILE A 425 6.98 -49.80 -15.80
C ILE A 425 6.13 -50.89 -16.52
N PHE A 426 4.84 -50.65 -16.78
CA PHE A 426 3.96 -51.62 -17.40
C PHE A 426 3.82 -51.48 -18.92
N THR A 427 4.25 -50.37 -19.49
CA THR A 427 4.20 -50.11 -20.94
C THR A 427 5.55 -50.30 -21.60
N VAL A 428 6.31 -51.32 -21.19
CA VAL A 428 7.65 -51.59 -21.70
C VAL A 428 7.61 -52.04 -23.19
N PRO A 429 8.44 -51.46 -24.07
CA PRO A 429 8.51 -51.89 -25.47
C PRO A 429 9.07 -53.33 -25.58
N GLY A 430 8.50 -54.15 -26.48
CA GLY A 430 9.04 -55.44 -26.83
C GLY A 430 8.42 -56.65 -26.11
N GLN A 431 7.16 -56.67 -25.88
CA GLN A 431 6.36 -57.81 -25.36
C GLN A 431 6.95 -58.57 -24.14
N TYR A 432 6.10 -59.20 -23.40
CA TYR A 432 6.45 -60.09 -22.27
C TYR A 432 6.55 -61.53 -22.76
N VAL A 433 7.36 -62.32 -22.09
CA VAL A 433 7.54 -63.76 -22.38
C VAL A 433 6.23 -64.51 -22.02
N GLU A 434 5.50 -64.96 -23.05
CA GLU A 434 4.25 -65.69 -22.89
C GLU A 434 4.48 -67.20 -22.78
N ASP A 435 5.53 -67.75 -23.43
CA ASP A 435 5.90 -69.17 -23.41
C ASP A 435 7.22 -69.42 -22.68
N LYS A 436 7.38 -70.65 -22.12
CA LYS A 436 8.64 -71.05 -21.45
C LYS A 436 9.81 -71.06 -22.45
N THR A 437 10.60 -69.99 -22.50
CA THR A 437 11.83 -69.91 -23.25
C THR A 437 13.03 -70.10 -22.34
N PRO A 438 14.10 -70.85 -22.79
CA PRO A 438 15.29 -71.08 -21.97
C PRO A 438 15.96 -69.73 -21.60
N GLY A 439 16.09 -69.48 -20.30
CA GLY A 439 16.76 -68.32 -19.74
C GLY A 439 15.85 -67.11 -19.46
N TYR A 440 14.54 -67.23 -19.57
CA TYR A 440 13.52 -66.21 -19.18
C TYR A 440 12.42 -66.83 -18.29
N THR A 441 11.88 -66.03 -17.41
CA THR A 441 10.70 -66.43 -16.62
C THR A 441 9.42 -65.92 -17.27
N LEU A 442 8.31 -66.67 -17.15
CA LEU A 442 6.99 -66.26 -17.64
C LEU A 442 6.60 -64.87 -17.12
N GLY A 443 6.15 -63.99 -17.99
CA GLY A 443 5.79 -62.61 -17.66
C GLY A 443 6.98 -61.67 -17.55
N GLN A 444 8.22 -62.12 -17.85
CA GLN A 444 9.38 -61.26 -17.91
C GLN A 444 9.46 -60.48 -19.24
N ALA A 445 9.81 -59.22 -19.22
CA ALA A 445 10.04 -58.45 -20.42
C ALA A 445 11.23 -59.00 -21.22
N HIS A 446 11.14 -59.17 -22.53
CA HIS A 446 12.24 -59.66 -23.38
C HIS A 446 13.50 -58.83 -23.28
N ILE A 447 13.36 -57.54 -22.98
CA ILE A 447 14.47 -56.57 -22.85
C ILE A 447 15.06 -56.52 -21.45
N ALA A 448 14.60 -57.35 -20.49
CA ALA A 448 15.05 -57.30 -19.08
C ALA A 448 16.55 -57.45 -18.85
N LYS A 449 17.25 -58.11 -19.78
CA LYS A 449 18.74 -58.28 -19.74
C LYS A 449 19.51 -57.10 -20.33
N ASN A 450 18.83 -56.12 -20.94
CA ASN A 450 19.51 -54.98 -21.51
C ASN A 450 19.93 -53.98 -20.40
N ALA A 451 21.22 -53.59 -20.43
CA ALA A 451 21.76 -52.66 -19.43
C ALA A 451 20.98 -51.31 -19.39
N ALA A 452 20.58 -50.77 -20.53
CA ALA A 452 19.79 -49.54 -20.60
C ALA A 452 18.39 -49.71 -19.96
N PHE A 453 17.79 -50.89 -20.11
CA PHE A 453 16.53 -51.20 -19.44
C PHE A 453 16.67 -51.31 -17.93
N ILE A 454 17.75 -51.88 -17.44
CA ILE A 454 18.06 -51.98 -16.02
C ILE A 454 18.22 -50.57 -15.43
N ILE A 455 18.96 -49.69 -16.10
CA ILE A 455 19.11 -48.27 -15.70
C ILE A 455 17.75 -47.58 -15.68
N PHE A 456 16.96 -47.71 -16.76
CA PHE A 456 15.59 -47.17 -16.78
C PHE A 456 14.79 -47.64 -15.57
N PHE A 457 14.70 -48.93 -15.31
CA PHE A 457 13.89 -49.52 -14.26
C PHE A 457 14.28 -49.02 -12.86
N VAL A 458 15.57 -48.92 -12.59
CA VAL A 458 16.09 -48.45 -11.29
C VAL A 458 15.76 -46.98 -11.08
N PHE A 459 16.03 -46.10 -12.05
CA PHE A 459 15.79 -44.67 -11.91
C PHE A 459 14.31 -44.32 -11.92
N ASP A 460 13.49 -45.02 -12.69
CA ASP A 460 12.05 -44.86 -12.74
C ASP A 460 11.39 -45.27 -11.41
N SER A 461 11.80 -46.42 -10.85
CA SER A 461 11.35 -46.87 -9.53
C SER A 461 11.73 -45.88 -8.42
N LEU A 462 12.96 -45.33 -8.46
CA LEU A 462 13.40 -44.30 -7.50
C LEU A 462 12.55 -43.02 -7.62
N ALA A 463 12.26 -42.58 -8.85
CA ALA A 463 11.40 -41.42 -9.09
C ALA A 463 9.97 -41.64 -8.56
N LEU A 464 9.41 -42.84 -8.77
CA LEU A 464 8.11 -43.25 -8.27
C LEU A 464 8.05 -43.18 -6.74
N PHE A 465 8.98 -43.83 -6.04
CA PHE A 465 8.94 -43.89 -4.58
C PHE A 465 9.21 -42.53 -3.94
N ILE A 466 10.10 -41.69 -4.50
CA ILE A 466 10.32 -40.32 -4.02
C ILE A 466 9.06 -39.49 -4.20
N SER A 467 8.38 -39.57 -5.34
CA SER A 467 7.16 -38.84 -5.61
C SER A 467 6.01 -39.26 -4.68
N LEU A 468 5.86 -40.56 -4.43
CA LEU A 468 4.91 -41.08 -3.45
C LEU A 468 5.22 -40.59 -2.03
N ALA A 469 6.49 -40.63 -1.60
CA ALA A 469 6.93 -40.11 -0.31
C ALA A 469 6.58 -38.61 -0.16
N VAL A 470 6.79 -37.80 -1.20
CA VAL A 470 6.41 -36.38 -1.22
C VAL A 470 4.90 -36.22 -1.03
N VAL A 471 4.06 -37.00 -1.72
CA VAL A 471 2.59 -36.94 -1.58
C VAL A 471 2.17 -37.30 -0.15
N VAL A 472 2.73 -38.35 0.44
CA VAL A 472 2.42 -38.76 1.82
C VAL A 472 2.83 -37.69 2.82
N VAL A 473 4.01 -37.11 2.67
CA VAL A 473 4.49 -36.02 3.54
C VAL A 473 3.57 -34.81 3.42
N GLN A 474 3.14 -34.45 2.21
CA GLN A 474 2.28 -33.29 1.99
C GLN A 474 0.88 -33.43 2.58
N THR A 475 0.29 -34.62 2.57
CA THR A 475 -1.00 -34.87 3.23
C THR A 475 -0.89 -34.70 4.75
N SER A 476 0.25 -35.02 5.32
CA SER A 476 0.54 -34.87 6.77
C SER A 476 0.81 -33.39 7.17
N VAL A 477 1.22 -32.53 6.25
CA VAL A 477 1.56 -31.10 6.49
C VAL A 477 0.36 -30.26 6.91
N VAL A 478 -0.86 -30.68 6.63
CA VAL A 478 -2.10 -29.95 6.97
C VAL A 478 -2.19 -29.68 8.48
N VAL A 479 -1.64 -30.56 9.31
CA VAL A 479 -1.75 -30.55 10.78
C VAL A 479 -0.56 -29.83 11.47
N ILE A 480 0.51 -29.50 10.74
CA ILE A 480 1.81 -29.06 11.32
C ILE A 480 1.91 -27.55 11.49
N GLU A 481 2.63 -27.12 12.55
CA GLU A 481 2.87 -25.73 12.92
C GLU A 481 3.65 -24.95 11.85
N GLN A 482 3.35 -23.64 11.70
CA GLN A 482 3.84 -22.77 10.61
C GLN A 482 5.37 -22.67 10.46
N LYS A 483 6.15 -22.85 11.54
CA LYS A 483 7.61 -22.82 11.47
C LYS A 483 8.18 -24.07 10.80
N ALA A 484 7.60 -25.23 11.11
CA ALA A 484 7.97 -26.51 10.52
C ALA A 484 7.56 -26.59 9.04
N LYS A 485 6.44 -25.96 8.64
CA LYS A 485 6.01 -25.91 7.23
C LYS A 485 7.06 -25.33 6.28
N LYS A 486 7.80 -24.30 6.68
CA LYS A 486 8.86 -23.70 5.83
C LYS A 486 10.03 -24.66 5.59
N GLN A 487 10.48 -25.36 6.62
CA GLN A 487 11.57 -26.34 6.49
C GLN A 487 11.13 -27.51 5.64
N LEU A 488 9.90 -27.96 5.83
CA LEU A 488 9.35 -29.09 5.10
C LEU A 488 9.16 -28.79 3.61
N VAL A 489 8.66 -27.60 3.23
CA VAL A 489 8.57 -27.16 1.83
C VAL A 489 9.95 -27.13 1.16
N PHE A 490 10.98 -26.73 1.87
CA PHE A 490 12.35 -26.74 1.35
C PHE A 490 12.85 -28.17 1.06
N VAL A 491 12.53 -29.12 1.94
CA VAL A 491 12.86 -30.55 1.75
C VAL A 491 12.06 -31.13 0.58
N ILE A 492 10.75 -30.88 0.55
CA ILE A 492 9.86 -31.32 -0.55
C ILE A 492 10.37 -30.83 -1.91
N ASN A 493 10.73 -29.56 -2.03
CA ASN A 493 11.26 -29.02 -3.28
C ASN A 493 12.55 -29.73 -3.71
N LYS A 494 13.45 -30.06 -2.79
CA LYS A 494 14.68 -30.83 -3.12
C LYS A 494 14.37 -32.25 -3.58
N LEU A 495 13.43 -32.94 -2.91
CA LEU A 495 12.99 -34.27 -3.29
C LEU A 495 12.32 -34.26 -4.67
N MET A 496 11.51 -33.22 -4.97
CA MET A 496 10.91 -33.05 -6.27
C MET A 496 11.95 -32.86 -7.39
N TRP A 497 13.01 -32.09 -7.16
CA TRP A 497 14.09 -31.95 -8.14
C TRP A 497 14.81 -33.25 -8.39
N LEU A 498 15.02 -34.04 -7.34
CA LEU A 498 15.65 -35.34 -7.43
C LEU A 498 14.76 -36.32 -8.22
N ALA A 499 13.46 -36.30 -8.00
CA ALA A 499 12.51 -37.11 -8.75
C ALA A 499 12.47 -36.70 -10.23
N CYS A 500 12.47 -35.41 -10.55
CA CYS A 500 12.56 -34.92 -11.92
C CYS A 500 13.88 -35.33 -12.62
N LEU A 501 14.99 -35.32 -11.90
CA LEU A 501 16.27 -35.80 -12.43
C LEU A 501 16.21 -37.29 -12.76
N PHE A 502 15.70 -38.10 -11.85
CA PHE A 502 15.62 -39.54 -12.04
C PHE A 502 14.68 -39.93 -13.19
N ILE A 503 13.49 -39.32 -13.30
CA ILE A 503 12.59 -39.57 -14.43
C ILE A 503 13.22 -39.17 -15.78
N SER A 504 14.06 -38.11 -15.77
CA SER A 504 14.79 -37.69 -16.98
C SER A 504 15.85 -38.69 -17.39
N ILE A 505 16.60 -39.25 -16.43
CA ILE A 505 17.59 -40.31 -16.69
C ILE A 505 16.88 -41.57 -17.19
N ALA A 506 15.77 -41.95 -16.57
CA ALA A 506 14.93 -43.08 -17.00
C ALA A 506 14.46 -42.90 -18.43
N PHE A 507 13.94 -41.73 -18.78
CA PHE A 507 13.49 -41.41 -20.14
C PHE A 507 14.61 -41.52 -21.17
N ILE A 508 15.81 -40.96 -20.88
CA ILE A 508 16.98 -41.06 -21.75
C ILE A 508 17.36 -42.53 -21.98
N SER A 509 17.42 -43.32 -20.90
CA SER A 509 17.75 -44.76 -20.99
C SER A 509 16.73 -45.54 -21.80
N LEU A 510 15.43 -45.26 -21.62
CA LEU A 510 14.36 -45.89 -22.39
C LEU A 510 14.43 -45.52 -23.89
N THR A 511 14.83 -44.28 -24.22
CA THR A 511 15.01 -43.83 -25.60
C THR A 511 16.06 -44.68 -26.34
N TYR A 512 17.15 -45.06 -25.65
CA TYR A 512 18.16 -45.98 -26.25
C TYR A 512 17.61 -47.37 -26.52
N VAL A 513 16.69 -47.85 -25.67
CA VAL A 513 16.04 -49.15 -25.87
C VAL A 513 15.06 -49.12 -27.07
N VAL A 514 14.24 -48.06 -27.14
CA VAL A 514 13.18 -47.91 -28.15
C VAL A 514 13.75 -47.65 -29.57
N VAL A 515 14.78 -46.79 -29.68
CA VAL A 515 15.34 -46.37 -30.97
C VAL A 515 16.18 -47.47 -31.62
N GLY A 516 16.71 -48.41 -30.82
CA GLY A 516 17.50 -49.56 -31.34
C GLY A 516 18.85 -49.17 -31.95
N SER A 517 19.51 -50.16 -32.55
CA SER A 517 20.88 -50.00 -33.04
C SER A 517 20.99 -49.25 -34.38
N GLN A 518 19.94 -49.22 -35.20
CA GLN A 518 19.97 -48.64 -36.56
C GLN A 518 19.84 -47.10 -36.55
N SER A 519 19.22 -46.48 -35.55
CA SER A 519 18.95 -45.03 -35.51
C SER A 519 19.60 -44.35 -34.30
N ARG A 520 20.78 -44.75 -33.90
CA ARG A 520 21.52 -44.23 -32.71
C ARG A 520 21.65 -42.70 -32.67
N TRP A 521 21.73 -42.07 -33.86
CA TRP A 521 21.81 -40.61 -33.96
C TRP A 521 20.60 -39.91 -33.28
N LEU A 522 19.39 -40.50 -33.39
CA LEU A 522 18.17 -39.93 -32.78
C LEU A 522 18.21 -40.02 -31.25
N ALA A 523 18.73 -41.11 -30.70
CA ALA A 523 18.94 -41.27 -29.25
C ALA A 523 19.98 -40.26 -28.73
N VAL A 524 21.10 -40.06 -29.51
CA VAL A 524 22.11 -39.06 -29.18
C VAL A 524 21.53 -37.66 -29.21
N TYR A 525 20.74 -37.34 -30.24
CA TYR A 525 20.05 -36.04 -30.35
C TYR A 525 19.13 -35.76 -29.16
N ALA A 526 18.27 -36.70 -28.82
CA ALA A 526 17.37 -36.59 -27.64
C ALA A 526 18.16 -36.41 -26.34
N THR A 527 19.27 -37.15 -26.18
CA THR A 527 20.14 -37.05 -25.00
C THR A 527 20.81 -35.68 -24.87
N VAL A 528 21.35 -35.17 -25.98
CA VAL A 528 22.04 -33.86 -26.01
C VAL A 528 21.05 -32.75 -25.67
N ILE A 529 19.87 -32.72 -26.29
CA ILE A 529 18.85 -31.70 -26.00
C ILE A 529 18.35 -31.82 -24.58
N GLY A 530 17.97 -33.02 -24.14
CA GLY A 530 17.47 -33.26 -22.77
C GLY A 530 18.48 -32.89 -21.71
N SER A 531 19.73 -33.29 -21.87
CA SER A 531 20.83 -32.96 -20.94
C SER A 531 21.11 -31.46 -20.91
N THR A 532 21.09 -30.78 -22.04
CA THR A 532 21.30 -29.32 -22.13
C THR A 532 20.20 -28.57 -21.39
N ILE A 533 18.93 -28.92 -21.62
CA ILE A 533 17.78 -28.31 -20.94
C ILE A 533 17.86 -28.55 -19.41
N MET A 534 18.18 -29.77 -19.00
CA MET A 534 18.30 -30.11 -17.59
C MET A 534 19.46 -29.37 -16.90
N LEU A 535 20.63 -29.30 -17.54
CA LEU A 535 21.79 -28.57 -16.98
C LEU A 535 21.53 -27.07 -16.88
N THR A 536 20.89 -26.46 -17.87
CA THR A 536 20.55 -25.03 -17.84
C THR A 536 19.50 -24.72 -16.75
N THR A 537 18.48 -25.57 -16.60
CA THR A 537 17.46 -25.39 -15.55
C THR A 537 18.04 -25.58 -14.15
N ILE A 538 18.84 -26.63 -13.91
CA ILE A 538 19.51 -26.87 -12.62
C ILE A 538 20.49 -25.75 -12.30
N GLY A 539 21.29 -25.31 -13.28
CA GLY A 539 22.24 -24.21 -13.12
C GLY A 539 21.55 -22.88 -12.76
N SER A 540 20.47 -22.55 -13.45
CA SER A 540 19.62 -21.37 -13.14
C SER A 540 19.04 -21.43 -11.72
N MET A 541 18.56 -22.59 -11.30
CA MET A 541 18.01 -22.79 -9.95
C MET A 541 19.09 -22.70 -8.86
N CYS A 542 20.25 -23.31 -9.07
CA CYS A 542 21.38 -23.16 -8.15
C CYS A 542 21.83 -21.71 -8.00
N TYR A 543 21.89 -20.97 -9.11
CA TYR A 543 22.20 -19.55 -9.11
C TYR A 543 21.19 -18.74 -8.28
N CYS A 544 19.88 -18.96 -8.47
CA CYS A 544 18.83 -18.31 -7.68
C CYS A 544 18.93 -18.62 -6.18
N VAL A 545 19.23 -19.87 -5.81
CA VAL A 545 19.41 -20.28 -4.39
C VAL A 545 20.62 -19.61 -3.77
N ILE A 546 21.73 -19.51 -4.50
CA ILE A 546 22.94 -18.83 -4.03
C ILE A 546 22.67 -17.34 -3.82
N LEU A 547 22.03 -16.67 -4.77
CA LEU A 547 21.65 -15.26 -4.64
C LEU A 547 20.77 -15.03 -3.41
N HIS A 548 19.77 -15.87 -3.21
CA HIS A 548 18.88 -15.75 -2.06
C HIS A 548 19.62 -15.96 -0.71
N ARG A 549 20.54 -16.91 -0.65
CA ARG A 549 21.40 -17.11 0.56
C ARG A 549 22.31 -15.90 0.81
N MET A 550 22.85 -15.31 -0.24
CA MET A 550 23.69 -14.11 -0.11
C MET A 550 22.88 -12.92 0.43
N GLU A 551 21.65 -12.74 -0.04
CA GLU A 551 20.73 -11.71 0.47
C GLU A 551 20.35 -11.96 1.94
N GLU A 552 19.98 -13.18 2.31
CA GLU A 552 19.70 -13.53 3.72
C GLU A 552 20.90 -13.27 4.64
N SER A 553 22.11 -13.56 4.17
CA SER A 553 23.34 -13.28 4.94
C SER A 553 23.54 -11.77 5.14
N LYS A 554 23.30 -10.95 4.11
CA LYS A 554 23.33 -9.47 4.23
C LYS A 554 22.29 -8.97 5.23
N TYR A 555 21.06 -9.47 5.18
CA TYR A 555 20.01 -9.10 6.15
C TYR A 555 20.31 -9.51 7.58
N ARG A 556 20.93 -10.69 7.79
CA ARG A 556 21.37 -11.13 9.13
C ARG A 556 22.47 -10.23 9.70
N ASN A 557 23.39 -9.77 8.86
CA ASN A 557 24.46 -8.86 9.28
C ASN A 557 23.93 -7.46 9.62
N ILE A 558 22.96 -6.93 8.84
CA ILE A 558 22.29 -5.66 9.14
C ILE A 558 21.51 -5.76 10.47
N ARG A 559 20.79 -6.86 10.70
CA ARG A 559 20.05 -7.09 11.95
C ARG A 559 20.96 -7.20 13.18
N LYS A 560 22.16 -7.81 13.03
CA LYS A 560 23.17 -7.83 14.08
C LYS A 560 23.77 -6.45 14.36
N ALA A 561 23.93 -5.61 13.33
CA ALA A 561 24.37 -4.23 13.50
C ALA A 561 23.31 -3.35 14.19
N GLU A 562 22.02 -3.52 13.85
CA GLU A 562 20.91 -2.82 14.50
C GLU A 562 20.70 -3.26 15.97
N SER A 563 20.92 -4.53 16.29
CA SER A 563 20.83 -5.00 17.68
C SER A 563 21.97 -4.45 18.54
N ARG A 564 23.17 -4.26 17.96
CA ARG A 564 24.30 -3.61 18.63
C ARG A 564 24.06 -2.10 18.85
N SER A 565 23.45 -1.40 17.89
CA SER A 565 23.12 0.02 18.06
C SER A 565 21.99 0.24 19.08
N ARG A 566 21.03 -0.68 19.20
CA ARG A 566 19.98 -0.62 20.24
C ARG A 566 20.52 -0.89 21.64
N SER A 567 21.49 -1.79 21.80
CA SER A 567 22.11 -2.00 23.11
C SER A 567 22.94 -0.79 23.57
N PHE A 568 23.52 -0.04 22.62
CA PHE A 568 24.24 1.19 22.91
C PHE A 568 23.29 2.34 23.31
N SER A 569 22.13 2.47 22.63
CA SER A 569 21.12 3.49 22.96
C SER A 569 20.40 3.23 24.27
N THR A 570 20.22 1.97 24.68
CA THR A 570 19.67 1.60 26.01
C THR A 570 20.68 1.86 27.14
N SER A 571 21.97 1.69 26.92
CA SER A 571 22.98 2.05 27.93
C SER A 571 23.07 3.55 28.14
N VAL A 572 22.99 4.36 27.08
CA VAL A 572 22.97 5.84 27.18
C VAL A 572 21.69 6.34 27.85
N ALA A 573 20.53 5.69 27.64
CA ALA A 573 19.28 6.03 28.31
C ALA A 573 19.33 5.71 29.81
N SER A 574 19.99 4.61 30.21
CA SER A 574 20.16 4.28 31.62
C SER A 574 21.14 5.19 32.35
N GLU A 575 22.19 5.69 31.68
CA GLU A 575 23.08 6.72 32.25
C GLU A 575 22.37 8.07 32.43
N HIS A 576 21.45 8.43 31.52
CA HIS A 576 20.66 9.67 31.65
C HIS A 576 19.62 9.58 32.78
N GLU A 577 19.09 8.40 33.07
CA GLU A 577 18.20 8.16 34.23
C GLU A 577 18.97 8.23 35.56
N ILE A 578 20.20 7.70 35.60
CA ILE A 578 21.07 7.78 36.76
C ILE A 578 21.49 9.23 37.06
N LEU A 579 21.89 9.99 36.02
CA LEU A 579 22.20 11.41 36.14
C LEU A 579 20.99 12.23 36.62
N ASN A 580 19.79 11.92 36.15
CA ASN A 580 18.56 12.61 36.54
C ASN A 580 18.13 12.27 37.98
N SER A 581 18.46 11.07 38.45
CA SER A 581 18.22 10.67 39.86
C SER A 581 19.23 11.30 40.80
N GLU A 582 20.48 11.50 40.41
CA GLU A 582 21.50 12.22 41.16
C GLU A 582 21.21 13.73 41.21
N TYR A 583 20.72 14.31 40.10
CA TYR A 583 20.32 15.71 40.05
C TYR A 583 19.11 16.01 40.99
N LYS A 584 18.14 15.09 41.04
CA LYS A 584 17.02 15.17 42.00
C LYS A 584 17.44 15.02 43.46
N ARG A 585 18.47 14.23 43.74
CA ARG A 585 19.02 14.10 45.11
C ARG A 585 19.78 15.33 45.59
N MET A 586 20.45 16.07 44.66
CA MET A 586 21.21 17.26 44.97
C MET A 586 20.33 18.50 45.25
N TYR A 587 19.09 18.52 44.76
CA TYR A 587 18.14 19.64 44.97
C TYR A 587 17.01 19.30 45.94
N ALA A 588 17.08 18.19 46.66
CA ALA A 588 16.12 17.79 47.71
C ALA A 588 16.71 18.02 49.14
N LEU A 589 17.78 18.78 49.24
CA LEU A 589 18.35 19.39 50.43
C LEU A 589 18.20 20.91 50.27
#